data_4671a516e34db32f7faa05d5856b924c
#
_entry.id   4671a516e34db32f7faa05d5856b924c
#
_cell.length_a   1.000
_cell.length_b   1.000
_cell.length_c   1.000
_cell.angle_alpha   90.00
_cell.angle_beta   90.00
_cell.angle_gamma   90.00
#
_symmetry.space_group_name_H-M   'P 1'
#
loop_
_entity.id
_entity.type
_entity.pdbx_description
1 polymer ?
#
loop_
_entity_poly.entity_id
_entity_poly.type
_entity_poly.pdbx_seq_one_letter_code
_entity_poly.pdbx_strand_id
1 'polypeptide(L)'
;MKIYLIIIFFFISLFSYYSQNTKEEIISELIVDYISSKYSKEKLDNFIYIGLKRQRLYLFEANIISKIYKVSTSIKGAGNEISSYKTPLGLHCIYEKIGDNAPIGTLFINKRNTNKIVKIDSLYIHQNKDEITTRLMSLMGKELNINKGGSVDTFKRGIYIHGTSNEKTIGQPSSHGCIRMKNNDIVELFNSVDKQIPVFLFNN
;
A
#
# COMPACT_ATOMS: atom_id res chain seq x y z
N MET A 1 39.12 -23.77 -14.88
CA MET A 1 38.65 -23.19 -13.61
C MET A 1 37.61 -22.08 -13.76
N LYS A 2 37.78 -21.09 -14.66
CA LYS A 2 36.81 -19.99 -14.85
C LYS A 2 35.42 -20.42 -15.35
N ILE A 3 35.32 -21.44 -16.23
CA ILE A 3 34.05 -21.94 -16.81
C ILE A 3 33.19 -22.62 -15.74
N TYR A 4 33.78 -23.42 -14.84
CA TYR A 4 33.05 -24.09 -13.77
C TYR A 4 32.42 -23.08 -12.76
N LEU A 5 33.12 -21.97 -12.47
CA LEU A 5 32.57 -20.90 -11.62
C LEU A 5 31.35 -20.21 -12.23
N ILE A 6 31.35 -19.98 -13.53
CA ILE A 6 30.23 -19.35 -14.25
C ILE A 6 29.01 -20.29 -14.24
N ILE A 7 29.20 -21.58 -14.44
CA ILE A 7 28.12 -22.57 -14.42
C ILE A 7 27.52 -22.68 -13.02
N ILE A 8 28.32 -22.71 -11.97
CA ILE A 8 27.85 -22.76 -10.58
C ILE A 8 27.06 -21.51 -10.25
N PHE A 9 27.53 -20.32 -10.64
CA PHE A 9 26.82 -19.05 -10.41
C PHE A 9 25.47 -19.00 -11.14
N PHE A 10 25.40 -19.53 -12.36
CA PHE A 10 24.19 -19.63 -13.13
C PHE A 10 23.16 -20.59 -12.47
N PHE A 11 23.60 -21.76 -11.98
CA PHE A 11 22.71 -22.69 -11.27
C PHE A 11 22.23 -22.13 -9.92
N ILE A 12 23.06 -21.41 -9.18
CA ILE A 12 22.67 -20.77 -7.93
C ILE A 12 21.64 -19.67 -8.20
N SER A 13 21.81 -18.87 -9.26
CA SER A 13 20.85 -17.82 -9.63
C SER A 13 19.50 -18.39 -10.10
N LEU A 14 19.52 -19.48 -10.87
CA LEU A 14 18.32 -20.21 -11.30
C LEU A 14 17.57 -20.84 -10.11
N PHE A 15 18.30 -21.46 -9.18
CA PHE A 15 17.71 -22.05 -7.98
C PHE A 15 17.10 -20.99 -7.06
N SER A 16 17.77 -19.85 -6.90
CA SER A 16 17.22 -18.70 -6.13
C SER A 16 15.97 -18.13 -6.77
N TYR A 17 15.95 -17.98 -8.10
CA TYR A 17 14.80 -17.49 -8.85
C TYR A 17 13.60 -18.45 -8.73
N TYR A 18 13.84 -19.76 -8.89
CA TYR A 18 12.79 -20.78 -8.76
C TYR A 18 12.24 -20.86 -7.34
N SER A 19 13.11 -20.79 -6.33
CA SER A 19 12.71 -20.78 -4.91
C SER A 19 11.91 -19.53 -4.53
N GLN A 20 12.19 -18.38 -5.14
CA GLN A 20 11.45 -17.16 -4.89
C GLN A 20 10.05 -17.20 -5.52
N ASN A 21 9.92 -17.68 -6.75
CA ASN A 21 8.64 -17.83 -7.43
C ASN A 21 7.69 -18.78 -6.68
N THR A 22 8.17 -19.93 -6.22
CA THR A 22 7.35 -20.87 -5.43
C THR A 22 6.90 -20.26 -4.10
N LYS A 23 7.73 -19.42 -3.46
CA LYS A 23 7.35 -18.74 -2.23
C LYS A 23 6.27 -17.68 -2.44
N GLU A 24 6.36 -16.90 -3.51
CA GLU A 24 5.35 -15.89 -3.86
C GLU A 24 4.03 -16.52 -4.27
N GLU A 25 4.04 -17.64 -5.00
CA GLU A 25 2.88 -18.42 -5.34
C GLU A 25 2.15 -18.95 -4.08
N ILE A 26 2.87 -19.57 -3.15
CA ILE A 26 2.30 -20.05 -1.88
C ILE A 26 1.69 -18.89 -1.08
N ILE A 27 2.36 -17.73 -1.01
CA ILE A 27 1.84 -16.56 -0.33
C ILE A 27 0.56 -16.05 -1.02
N SER A 28 0.54 -16.07 -2.36
CA SER A 28 -0.65 -15.67 -3.14
C SER A 28 -1.84 -16.56 -2.80
N GLU A 29 -1.68 -17.89 -2.87
CA GLU A 29 -2.72 -18.85 -2.54
C GLU A 29 -3.25 -18.64 -1.12
N LEU A 30 -2.37 -18.54 -0.11
CA LEU A 30 -2.77 -18.35 1.27
C LEU A 30 -3.55 -17.04 1.50
N ILE A 31 -3.17 -15.96 0.83
CA ILE A 31 -3.89 -14.68 0.93
C ILE A 31 -5.25 -14.77 0.23
N VAL A 32 -5.30 -15.36 -0.97
CA VAL A 32 -6.56 -15.54 -1.72
C VAL A 32 -7.53 -16.42 -0.95
N ASP A 33 -7.08 -17.56 -0.42
CA ASP A 33 -7.91 -18.48 0.38
C ASP A 33 -8.46 -17.79 1.63
N TYR A 34 -7.61 -17.06 2.34
CA TYR A 34 -8.02 -16.31 3.53
C TYR A 34 -9.08 -15.25 3.19
N ILE A 35 -8.88 -14.46 2.11
CA ILE A 35 -9.84 -13.44 1.71
C ILE A 35 -11.13 -14.09 1.21
N SER A 36 -11.06 -15.14 0.39
CA SER A 36 -12.23 -15.87 -0.12
C SER A 36 -13.08 -16.47 0.97
N SER A 37 -12.45 -17.01 2.02
CA SER A 37 -13.18 -17.55 3.18
C SER A 37 -13.94 -16.48 3.96
N LYS A 38 -13.39 -15.26 4.03
CA LYS A 38 -13.96 -14.15 4.81
C LYS A 38 -14.92 -13.27 3.98
N TYR A 39 -14.65 -13.12 2.70
CA TYR A 39 -15.37 -12.23 1.78
C TYR A 39 -15.87 -13.00 0.55
N SER A 40 -16.60 -14.07 0.75
CA SER A 40 -17.08 -15.00 -0.29
C SER A 40 -17.95 -14.37 -1.39
N LYS A 41 -18.44 -13.15 -1.18
CA LYS A 41 -19.25 -12.40 -2.16
C LYS A 41 -18.44 -11.48 -3.05
N GLU A 42 -17.16 -11.25 -2.74
CA GLU A 42 -16.31 -10.37 -3.51
C GLU A 42 -15.67 -11.14 -4.67
N LYS A 43 -15.67 -10.52 -5.85
CA LYS A 43 -14.93 -11.05 -6.99
C LYS A 43 -13.44 -10.71 -6.83
N LEU A 44 -12.62 -11.73 -6.63
CA LEU A 44 -11.19 -11.59 -6.36
C LEU A 44 -10.38 -11.83 -7.63
N ASP A 45 -10.47 -10.95 -8.63
CA ASP A 45 -9.55 -11.02 -9.78
C ASP A 45 -8.35 -10.11 -9.54
N ASN A 46 -8.62 -8.81 -9.36
CA ASN A 46 -7.61 -7.80 -9.10
C ASN A 46 -7.95 -7.09 -7.79
N PHE A 47 -7.01 -7.04 -6.89
CA PHE A 47 -7.20 -6.39 -5.59
C PHE A 47 -5.88 -5.98 -4.96
N ILE A 48 -5.96 -5.15 -3.94
CA ILE A 48 -4.82 -4.76 -3.10
C ILE A 48 -4.98 -5.42 -1.73
N TYR A 49 -3.89 -5.98 -1.24
CA TYR A 49 -3.79 -6.49 0.13
C TYR A 49 -2.72 -5.74 0.90
N ILE A 50 -3.02 -5.27 2.10
CA ILE A 50 -2.09 -4.52 2.95
C ILE A 50 -1.95 -5.21 4.29
N GLY A 51 -0.77 -5.77 4.56
CA GLY A 51 -0.41 -6.36 5.84
C GLY A 51 0.25 -5.31 6.74
N LEU A 52 -0.45 -4.86 7.79
CA LEU A 52 0.01 -3.79 8.64
C LEU A 52 1.26 -4.16 9.45
N LYS A 53 1.33 -5.35 10.03
CA LYS A 53 2.54 -5.80 10.74
C LYS A 53 3.73 -5.99 9.81
N ARG A 54 3.48 -6.41 8.58
CA ARG A 54 4.52 -6.63 7.57
C ARG A 54 4.99 -5.35 6.91
N GLN A 55 4.22 -4.26 7.02
CA GLN A 55 4.44 -2.98 6.33
C GLN A 55 4.65 -3.21 4.82
N ARG A 56 3.72 -4.00 4.21
CA ARG A 56 3.74 -4.37 2.80
C ARG A 56 2.37 -4.20 2.19
N LEU A 57 2.37 -3.71 0.96
CA LEU A 57 1.24 -3.69 0.05
C LEU A 57 1.52 -4.68 -1.07
N TYR A 58 0.59 -5.57 -1.34
CA TYR A 58 0.61 -6.56 -2.41
C TYR A 58 -0.47 -6.18 -3.41
N LEU A 59 -0.09 -5.98 -4.67
CA LEU A 59 -1.00 -5.85 -5.78
C LEU A 59 -1.23 -7.23 -6.38
N PHE A 60 -2.49 -7.64 -6.46
CA PHE A 60 -2.92 -8.88 -7.09
C PHE A 60 -3.55 -8.60 -8.45
N GLU A 61 -3.14 -9.36 -9.46
CA GLU A 61 -3.73 -9.41 -10.79
C GLU A 61 -4.00 -10.88 -11.11
N ALA A 62 -5.22 -11.20 -11.53
CA ALA A 62 -5.68 -12.58 -11.76
C ALA A 62 -5.36 -13.52 -10.56
N ASN A 63 -5.55 -13.05 -9.33
CA ASN A 63 -5.27 -13.78 -8.07
C ASN A 63 -3.80 -14.12 -7.81
N ILE A 64 -2.87 -13.56 -8.56
CA ILE A 64 -1.42 -13.73 -8.37
C ILE A 64 -0.82 -12.39 -7.94
N ILE A 65 0.17 -12.43 -7.04
CA ILE A 65 0.92 -11.22 -6.67
C ILE A 65 1.71 -10.74 -7.88
N SER A 66 1.33 -9.57 -8.41
CA SER A 66 2.06 -8.93 -9.52
C SER A 66 3.15 -7.99 -9.01
N LYS A 67 2.91 -7.33 -7.87
CA LYS A 67 3.86 -6.37 -7.27
C LYS A 67 3.77 -6.37 -5.75
N ILE A 68 4.92 -6.11 -5.12
CA ILE A 68 5.03 -5.95 -3.67
C ILE A 68 5.72 -4.63 -3.38
N TYR A 69 5.07 -3.77 -2.60
CA TYR A 69 5.61 -2.48 -2.19
C TYR A 69 5.84 -2.41 -0.68
N LYS A 70 6.90 -1.74 -0.26
CA LYS A 70 7.06 -1.33 1.14
C LYS A 70 6.13 -0.15 1.41
N VAL A 71 5.41 -0.19 2.51
CA VAL A 71 4.53 0.90 2.94
C VAL A 71 4.81 1.30 4.38
N SER A 72 4.24 2.41 4.82
CA SER A 72 4.22 2.79 6.24
C SER A 72 2.79 3.08 6.66
N THR A 73 2.35 2.41 7.70
CA THR A 73 1.04 2.60 8.32
C THR A 73 1.15 3.34 9.64
N SER A 74 0.07 3.45 10.39
CA SER A 74 0.05 4.22 11.63
C SER A 74 1.01 3.70 12.70
N ILE A 75 1.73 4.62 13.34
CA ILE A 75 2.52 4.36 14.54
C ILE A 75 1.65 3.88 15.72
N LYS A 76 0.37 4.24 15.74
CA LYS A 76 -0.61 3.79 16.74
C LYS A 76 -1.24 2.44 16.40
N GLY A 77 -0.79 1.79 15.32
CA GLY A 77 -1.28 0.48 14.89
C GLY A 77 -2.65 0.52 14.21
N ALA A 78 -3.41 -0.56 14.34
CA ALA A 78 -4.69 -0.80 13.68
C ALA A 78 -5.89 -0.31 14.50
N GLY A 79 -6.92 0.22 13.82
CA GLY A 79 -8.17 0.60 14.47
C GLY A 79 -9.05 1.49 13.59
N ASN A 80 -10.37 1.33 13.74
CA ASN A 80 -11.36 1.93 12.85
C ASN A 80 -11.98 3.24 13.38
N GLU A 81 -11.84 3.54 14.69
CA GLU A 81 -12.49 4.69 15.31
C GLU A 81 -11.96 6.04 14.78
N ILE A 82 -12.87 7.00 14.66
CA ILE A 82 -12.53 8.39 14.31
C ILE A 82 -11.60 8.98 15.38
N SER A 83 -10.69 9.85 14.98
CA SER A 83 -9.68 10.49 15.84
C SER A 83 -8.72 9.53 16.57
N SER A 84 -8.75 8.22 16.24
CA SER A 84 -7.79 7.25 16.81
C SER A 84 -6.37 7.42 16.26
N TYR A 85 -6.23 8.03 15.10
CA TYR A 85 -4.99 8.09 14.32
C TYR A 85 -4.43 6.71 13.95
N LYS A 86 -5.24 5.66 14.00
CA LYS A 86 -4.89 4.29 13.63
C LYS A 86 -5.25 4.00 12.18
N THR A 87 -4.57 3.05 11.56
CA THR A 87 -4.91 2.58 10.22
C THR A 87 -6.13 1.66 10.29
N PRO A 88 -7.18 1.90 9.50
CA PRO A 88 -8.39 1.08 9.54
C PRO A 88 -8.13 -0.34 9.01
N LEU A 89 -8.99 -1.28 9.42
CA LEU A 89 -8.97 -2.67 8.99
C LEU A 89 -10.24 -3.03 8.22
N GLY A 90 -10.15 -4.14 7.47
CA GLY A 90 -11.26 -4.73 6.73
C GLY A 90 -11.23 -4.40 5.24
N LEU A 91 -12.38 -4.60 4.59
CA LEU A 91 -12.56 -4.36 3.16
C LEU A 91 -12.86 -2.88 2.87
N HIS A 92 -12.11 -2.33 1.94
CA HIS A 92 -12.23 -0.98 1.39
C HIS A 92 -12.24 -1.02 -0.13
N CYS A 93 -12.41 0.13 -0.76
CA CYS A 93 -12.07 0.33 -2.16
C CYS A 93 -11.34 1.66 -2.36
N ILE A 94 -10.62 1.80 -3.47
CA ILE A 94 -10.14 3.10 -3.93
C ILE A 94 -11.33 3.90 -4.46
N TYR A 95 -11.65 5.01 -3.79
CA TYR A 95 -12.79 5.84 -4.15
C TYR A 95 -12.40 6.97 -5.11
N GLU A 96 -11.33 7.68 -4.80
CA GLU A 96 -10.79 8.77 -5.63
C GLU A 96 -9.32 8.56 -5.91
N LYS A 97 -8.89 8.99 -7.09
CA LYS A 97 -7.49 9.08 -7.50
C LYS A 97 -7.21 10.53 -7.85
N ILE A 98 -6.21 11.14 -7.21
CA ILE A 98 -5.87 12.57 -7.33
C ILE A 98 -4.38 12.72 -7.59
N GLY A 99 -4.04 13.64 -8.48
CA GLY A 99 -2.66 13.93 -8.84
C GLY A 99 -2.23 13.31 -10.17
N ASP A 100 -3.18 12.93 -11.04
CA ASP A 100 -2.84 12.48 -12.38
C ASP A 100 -1.95 13.50 -13.10
N ASN A 101 -0.87 13.02 -13.72
CA ASN A 101 0.17 13.83 -14.36
C ASN A 101 0.87 14.89 -13.48
N ALA A 102 0.61 14.93 -12.16
CA ALA A 102 1.33 15.85 -11.29
C ALA A 102 2.82 15.44 -11.17
N PRO A 103 3.76 16.41 -11.16
CA PRO A 103 5.17 16.12 -10.92
C PRO A 103 5.40 15.38 -9.59
N ILE A 104 6.44 14.56 -9.55
CA ILE A 104 6.88 13.91 -8.29
C ILE A 104 7.21 15.00 -7.25
N GLY A 105 6.76 14.80 -6.00
CA GLY A 105 6.93 15.78 -4.93
C GLY A 105 5.84 16.86 -4.88
N THR A 106 4.87 16.86 -5.78
CA THR A 106 3.72 17.80 -5.68
C THR A 106 3.03 17.62 -4.34
N LEU A 107 2.91 18.72 -3.58
CA LEU A 107 2.26 18.75 -2.27
C LEU A 107 0.74 18.88 -2.41
N PHE A 108 0.02 17.99 -1.72
CA PHE A 108 -1.44 18.05 -1.62
C PHE A 108 -1.88 18.44 -0.20
N ILE A 109 -2.82 19.37 -0.10
CA ILE A 109 -3.49 19.76 1.15
C ILE A 109 -5.01 19.67 0.91
N ASN A 110 -5.71 18.96 1.79
CA ASN A 110 -7.16 18.76 1.66
C ASN A 110 -7.57 18.26 0.25
N LYS A 111 -6.82 17.31 -0.31
CA LYS A 111 -6.99 16.74 -1.65
C LYS A 111 -6.76 17.72 -2.81
N ARG A 112 -6.28 18.92 -2.56
CA ARG A 112 -6.01 19.92 -3.60
C ARG A 112 -4.52 20.01 -3.88
N ASN A 113 -4.16 20.05 -5.17
CA ASN A 113 -2.81 20.36 -5.60
C ASN A 113 -2.49 21.81 -5.20
N THR A 114 -1.41 22.01 -4.46
CA THR A 114 -0.95 23.33 -4.02
C THR A 114 -0.04 24.03 -5.02
N ASN A 115 0.32 23.35 -6.13
CA ASN A 115 1.34 23.76 -7.10
C ASN A 115 2.74 23.95 -6.49
N LYS A 116 2.95 23.43 -5.28
CA LYS A 116 4.27 23.40 -4.64
C LYS A 116 4.86 22.01 -4.78
N ILE A 117 6.15 21.95 -5.09
CA ILE A 117 6.94 20.72 -5.09
C ILE A 117 7.81 20.73 -3.84
N VAL A 118 7.64 19.73 -2.99
CA VAL A 118 8.47 19.55 -1.80
C VAL A 118 9.67 18.66 -2.14
N LYS A 119 10.79 18.93 -1.49
CA LYS A 119 11.97 18.09 -1.60
C LYS A 119 11.71 16.75 -0.92
N ILE A 120 11.89 15.66 -1.67
CA ILE A 120 11.83 14.33 -1.12
C ILE A 120 13.18 14.03 -0.48
N ASP A 121 13.19 13.89 0.83
CA ASP A 121 14.43 13.73 1.56
C ASP A 121 14.65 12.28 1.98
N SER A 122 15.66 11.65 1.38
CA SER A 122 16.19 10.37 1.81
C SER A 122 17.23 10.51 2.93
N LEU A 123 17.72 11.73 3.23
CA LEU A 123 18.84 11.96 4.12
C LEU A 123 18.54 12.81 5.37
N TYR A 124 17.48 13.64 5.37
CA TYR A 124 17.20 14.54 6.48
C TYR A 124 15.95 14.17 7.28
N ILE A 125 16.10 14.22 8.59
CA ILE A 125 15.01 14.10 9.57
C ILE A 125 14.29 15.45 9.61
N HIS A 126 13.44 15.74 8.64
CA HIS A 126 12.46 16.79 8.84
C HIS A 126 11.31 16.22 9.65
N GLN A 127 11.30 16.69 10.88
CA GLN A 127 10.36 16.45 11.92
C GLN A 127 8.93 16.29 11.39
N ASN A 128 8.34 15.13 11.70
CA ASN A 128 6.89 14.90 11.88
C ASN A 128 5.89 15.53 10.88
N LYS A 129 6.28 15.88 9.66
CA LYS A 129 5.33 16.32 8.65
C LYS A 129 4.79 15.12 7.91
N ASP A 130 3.53 14.82 8.15
CA ASP A 130 2.78 13.79 7.41
C ASP A 130 2.31 14.38 6.07
N GLU A 131 3.28 14.81 5.23
CA GLU A 131 3.00 15.44 3.94
C GLU A 131 2.49 14.41 2.94
N ILE A 132 1.41 14.76 2.26
CA ILE A 132 0.85 13.98 1.15
C ILE A 132 1.44 14.49 -0.13
N THR A 133 2.21 13.65 -0.81
CA THR A 133 2.94 14.07 -2.01
C THR A 133 2.62 13.19 -3.23
N THR A 134 2.91 13.69 -4.41
CA THR A 134 2.98 12.98 -5.69
C THR A 134 1.66 12.45 -6.22
N ARG A 135 0.99 11.55 -5.50
CA ARG A 135 -0.31 10.94 -5.80
C ARG A 135 -1.05 10.67 -4.51
N LEU A 136 -2.37 10.70 -4.59
CA LEU A 136 -3.26 10.38 -3.49
C LEU A 136 -4.41 9.51 -3.99
N MET A 137 -4.64 8.39 -3.33
CA MET A 137 -5.80 7.53 -3.55
C MET A 137 -6.60 7.45 -2.24
N SER A 138 -7.84 7.97 -2.23
CA SER A 138 -8.69 7.92 -1.04
C SER A 138 -9.34 6.55 -0.87
N LEU A 139 -9.38 6.05 0.37
CA LEU A 139 -10.04 4.80 0.72
C LEU A 139 -11.47 5.06 1.21
N MET A 140 -12.37 4.19 0.80
CA MET A 140 -13.74 4.14 1.31
C MET A 140 -14.03 2.76 1.89
N GLY A 141 -14.49 2.69 3.14
CA GLY A 141 -14.90 1.44 3.78
C GLY A 141 -16.11 0.80 3.09
N LYS A 142 -16.15 -0.51 3.06
CA LYS A 142 -17.24 -1.30 2.45
C LYS A 142 -18.10 -2.01 3.49
N GLU A 143 -17.64 -2.11 4.74
CA GLU A 143 -18.28 -2.87 5.81
C GLU A 143 -19.01 -1.93 6.79
N LEU A 144 -20.34 -1.97 6.76
CA LEU A 144 -21.19 -1.11 7.60
C LEU A 144 -20.89 -1.33 9.09
N ASN A 145 -20.77 -0.26 9.87
CA ASN A 145 -20.45 -0.26 11.30
C ASN A 145 -19.06 -0.85 11.67
N ILE A 146 -18.26 -1.22 10.68
CA ILE A 146 -16.87 -1.68 10.88
C ILE A 146 -15.89 -0.63 10.39
N ASN A 147 -16.02 -0.20 9.13
CA ASN A 147 -15.18 0.83 8.52
C ASN A 147 -15.98 1.81 7.63
N LYS A 148 -17.31 1.69 7.64
CA LYS A 148 -18.24 2.56 6.91
C LYS A 148 -19.37 3.04 7.82
N GLY A 149 -19.61 4.35 7.83
CA GLY A 149 -20.66 5.00 8.62
C GLY A 149 -20.25 5.31 10.07
N GLY A 150 -21.06 6.13 10.75
CA GLY A 150 -20.88 6.48 12.16
C GLY A 150 -19.47 7.01 12.51
N SER A 151 -18.94 6.54 13.63
CA SER A 151 -17.62 6.89 14.18
C SER A 151 -16.47 6.11 13.55
N VAL A 152 -16.75 5.16 12.65
CA VAL A 152 -15.72 4.30 12.04
C VAL A 152 -15.51 4.56 10.54
N ASP A 153 -16.15 5.58 9.98
CA ASP A 153 -16.15 5.83 8.54
C ASP A 153 -14.76 6.22 8.00
N THR A 154 -14.14 5.29 7.28
CA THR A 154 -12.78 5.46 6.72
C THR A 154 -12.68 6.67 5.79
N PHE A 155 -13.69 6.93 4.96
CA PHE A 155 -13.67 8.06 4.04
C PHE A 155 -13.73 9.39 4.78
N LYS A 156 -14.61 9.52 5.78
CA LYS A 156 -14.71 10.71 6.64
C LYS A 156 -13.44 10.92 7.47
N ARG A 157 -12.76 9.85 7.85
CA ARG A 157 -11.47 9.91 8.56
C ARG A 157 -10.32 10.42 7.67
N GLY A 158 -10.50 10.49 6.35
CA GLY A 158 -9.47 10.96 5.43
C GLY A 158 -8.28 10.01 5.33
N ILE A 159 -8.54 8.72 5.19
CA ILE A 159 -7.50 7.71 5.02
C ILE A 159 -7.15 7.54 3.55
N TYR A 160 -5.86 7.65 3.23
CA TYR A 160 -5.33 7.63 1.87
C TYR A 160 -4.17 6.65 1.72
N ILE A 161 -3.94 6.19 0.48
CA ILE A 161 -2.65 5.66 0.03
C ILE A 161 -1.98 6.80 -0.74
N HIS A 162 -0.76 7.20 -0.35
CA HIS A 162 -0.12 8.39 -0.91
C HIS A 162 1.41 8.36 -0.85
N GLY A 163 2.06 9.18 -1.65
CA GLY A 163 3.49 9.45 -1.54
C GLY A 163 3.83 10.32 -0.33
N THR A 164 5.08 10.29 0.10
CA THR A 164 5.56 11.06 1.25
C THR A 164 6.86 11.77 0.96
N SER A 165 7.10 12.95 1.57
CA SER A 165 8.40 13.61 1.55
C SER A 165 9.45 12.89 2.40
N ASN A 166 9.04 12.08 3.37
CA ASN A 166 9.92 11.31 4.25
C ASN A 166 9.93 9.82 3.87
N GLU A 167 10.70 9.46 2.83
CA GLU A 167 10.81 8.07 2.37
C GLU A 167 11.65 7.16 3.27
N LYS A 168 12.45 7.71 4.21
CA LYS A 168 13.27 6.92 5.14
C LYS A 168 12.44 6.04 6.06
N THR A 169 11.24 6.50 6.39
CA THR A 169 10.36 5.77 7.31
C THR A 169 9.56 4.66 6.62
N ILE A 170 9.67 4.53 5.28
CA ILE A 170 8.94 3.51 4.53
C ILE A 170 9.45 2.12 4.91
N GLY A 171 8.51 1.26 5.30
CA GLY A 171 8.75 -0.09 5.84
C GLY A 171 8.62 -0.18 7.35
N GLN A 172 8.35 0.94 8.03
CA GLN A 172 8.11 1.01 9.47
C GLN A 172 6.83 1.80 9.77
N PRO A 173 6.10 1.50 10.86
CA PRO A 173 4.96 2.31 11.29
C PRO A 173 5.39 3.74 11.57
N SER A 174 4.81 4.72 10.87
CA SER A 174 5.22 6.13 10.99
C SER A 174 4.13 7.15 10.65
N SER A 175 2.95 6.72 10.14
CA SER A 175 1.86 7.63 9.75
C SER A 175 0.88 7.92 10.91
N HIS A 176 -0.09 8.78 10.64
CA HIS A 176 -1.22 9.07 11.50
C HIS A 176 -2.54 8.42 11.00
N GLY A 177 -2.42 7.27 10.31
CA GLY A 177 -3.57 6.50 9.84
C GLY A 177 -3.51 6.15 8.36
N CYS A 178 -2.96 7.02 7.53
CA CYS A 178 -2.79 6.79 6.10
C CYS A 178 -1.72 5.73 5.80
N ILE A 179 -1.71 5.25 4.57
CA ILE A 179 -0.73 4.32 4.02
C ILE A 179 0.24 5.12 3.15
N ARG A 180 1.47 5.29 3.62
CA ARG A 180 2.52 6.02 2.91
C ARG A 180 3.32 5.08 2.02
N MET A 181 3.71 5.56 0.85
CA MET A 181 4.57 4.86 -0.11
C MET A 181 5.73 5.75 -0.55
N LYS A 182 6.77 5.16 -1.13
CA LYS A 182 7.75 5.92 -1.89
C LYS A 182 7.08 6.59 -3.08
N ASN A 183 7.60 7.72 -3.52
CA ASN A 183 6.97 8.51 -4.57
C ASN A 183 6.96 7.81 -5.93
N ASN A 184 7.99 7.07 -6.27
CA ASN A 184 7.99 6.26 -7.49
C ASN A 184 7.00 5.09 -7.39
N ASP A 185 6.93 4.41 -6.22
CA ASP A 185 6.05 3.28 -6.01
C ASP A 185 4.57 3.69 -6.08
N ILE A 186 4.22 4.86 -5.51
CA ILE A 186 2.84 5.35 -5.60
C ILE A 186 2.45 5.78 -7.02
N VAL A 187 3.38 6.28 -7.83
CA VAL A 187 3.12 6.57 -9.26
C VAL A 187 2.83 5.28 -10.00
N GLU A 188 3.64 4.25 -9.80
CA GLU A 188 3.45 2.93 -10.43
C GLU A 188 2.10 2.34 -10.02
N LEU A 189 1.82 2.23 -8.72
CA LEU A 189 0.55 1.70 -8.22
C LEU A 189 -0.65 2.52 -8.73
N PHE A 190 -0.55 3.85 -8.72
CA PHE A 190 -1.61 4.73 -9.20
C PHE A 190 -1.97 4.44 -10.66
N ASN A 191 -0.98 4.20 -11.51
CA ASN A 191 -1.19 3.91 -12.93
C ASN A 191 -1.71 2.48 -13.19
N SER A 192 -1.43 1.54 -12.28
CA SER A 192 -1.78 0.12 -12.42
C SER A 192 -3.19 -0.21 -11.92
N VAL A 193 -3.84 0.66 -11.13
CA VAL A 193 -5.11 0.33 -10.50
C VAL A 193 -6.23 1.30 -10.88
N ASP A 194 -7.44 0.77 -10.97
CA ASP A 194 -8.65 1.55 -11.22
C ASP A 194 -9.36 1.96 -9.92
N LYS A 195 -10.28 2.92 -10.04
CA LYS A 195 -11.24 3.20 -8.96
C LYS A 195 -12.11 1.98 -8.72
N GLN A 196 -12.57 1.83 -7.49
CA GLN A 196 -13.37 0.71 -6.98
C GLN A 196 -12.62 -0.63 -6.86
N ILE A 197 -11.32 -0.71 -7.19
CA ILE A 197 -10.54 -1.91 -6.89
C ILE A 197 -10.63 -2.23 -5.39
N PRO A 198 -10.90 -3.50 -5.00
CA PRO A 198 -10.94 -3.91 -3.60
C PRO A 198 -9.59 -3.70 -2.91
N VAL A 199 -9.62 -3.22 -1.66
CA VAL A 199 -8.44 -3.03 -0.82
C VAL A 199 -8.70 -3.67 0.53
N PHE A 200 -7.95 -4.69 0.85
CA PHE A 200 -8.03 -5.44 2.10
C PHE A 200 -6.90 -5.02 3.04
N LEU A 201 -7.25 -4.55 4.24
CA LEU A 201 -6.28 -4.16 5.26
C LEU A 201 -6.39 -5.10 6.47
N PHE A 202 -5.28 -5.75 6.82
CA PHE A 202 -5.21 -6.71 7.93
C PHE A 202 -4.01 -6.46 8.83
N ASN A 203 -4.16 -6.83 10.09
CA ASN A 203 -3.11 -6.68 11.11
C ASN A 203 -2.31 -7.98 11.29
N ASN A 204 -1.67 -8.41 10.21
CA ASN A 204 -0.85 -9.64 10.17
C ASN A 204 0.53 -9.38 9.56
#